data_2246e434404128e90a54019064ec954a
#
_entry.id   2246e434404128e90a54019064ec954a
#
_cell.length_a   1.000
_cell.length_b   1.000
_cell.length_c   1.000
_cell.angle_alpha   90.00
_cell.angle_beta   90.00
_cell.angle_gamma   90.00
#
_symmetry.space_group_name_H-M   'P 1'
#
loop_
_entity.id
_entity.type
_entity.pdbx_description
1 polymer ?
#
loop_
_entity_poly.entity_id
_entity_poly.type
_entity_poly.pdbx_seq_one_letter_code
_entity_poly.pdbx_strand_id
1 'polypeptide(L)' 'MAETKFLPKIGSKVKININKVKDRLPAKLIDQISSNPRVVTTGYKMTDGSKIGVTVKLQDGNENWFFPEEIEKG' A
#
# COMPACT_ATOMS: atom_id res chain seq x y z
N MET A 1 -0.99 -15.53 -19.78
CA MET A 1 -1.01 -14.14 -19.90
C MET A 1 -0.45 -13.44 -18.65
N ALA A 2 0.36 -12.49 -18.87
CA ALA A 2 0.94 -11.79 -17.74
C ALA A 2 -0.11 -10.90 -17.08
N GLU A 3 -0.09 -10.89 -15.78
CA GLU A 3 -0.96 -10.00 -15.06
C GLU A 3 -0.43 -8.61 -15.12
N THR A 4 -1.34 -7.68 -15.28
CA THR A 4 -0.99 -6.28 -15.18
C THR A 4 -1.13 -5.87 -13.74
N LYS A 5 -0.01 -5.67 -13.09
CA LYS A 5 -0.05 -5.22 -11.71
C LYS A 5 -0.14 -3.72 -11.69
N PHE A 6 -0.98 -3.22 -10.80
CA PHE A 6 -1.12 -1.79 -10.62
C PHE A 6 0.08 -1.26 -9.85
N LEU A 7 0.89 -0.44 -10.50
CA LEU A 7 2.01 0.23 -9.85
C LEU A 7 1.78 1.73 -9.94
N PRO A 8 1.36 2.36 -8.86
CA PRO A 8 1.08 3.78 -8.88
C PRO A 8 2.36 4.59 -9.08
N LYS A 9 2.23 5.76 -9.67
CA LYS A 9 3.37 6.64 -9.82
C LYS A 9 3.72 7.28 -8.50
N ILE A 10 5.01 7.56 -8.31
CA ILE A 10 5.46 8.26 -7.12
C ILE A 10 4.75 9.62 -7.05
N GLY A 11 4.23 9.93 -5.87
CA GLY A 11 3.50 11.16 -5.65
C GLY A 11 2.01 11.05 -5.88
N SER A 12 1.54 9.92 -6.42
CA SER A 12 0.11 9.74 -6.66
C SER A 12 -0.60 9.27 -5.40
N LYS A 13 -1.89 9.57 -5.33
CA LYS A 13 -2.72 9.12 -4.23
C LYS A 13 -3.30 7.76 -4.54
N VAL A 14 -3.26 6.88 -3.55
CA VAL A 14 -3.82 5.54 -3.68
C VAL A 14 -4.62 5.22 -2.44
N LYS A 15 -5.37 4.14 -2.52
CA LYS A 15 -6.22 3.71 -1.43
C LYS A 15 -5.81 2.30 -1.03
N ILE A 16 -5.71 2.06 0.26
CA ILE A 16 -5.36 0.75 0.78
C ILE A 16 -6.62 -0.10 0.88
N ASN A 17 -6.56 -1.31 0.35
CA ASN A 17 -7.68 -2.24 0.47
C ASN A 17 -7.57 -2.98 1.80
N ILE A 18 -8.35 -2.54 2.76
CA ILE A 18 -8.30 -3.07 4.13
C ILE A 18 -8.56 -4.57 4.15
N ASN A 19 -9.49 -5.04 3.34
CA ASN A 19 -9.83 -6.46 3.34
C ASN A 19 -8.67 -7.35 2.96
N LYS A 20 -7.73 -6.83 2.19
CA LYS A 20 -6.59 -7.62 1.75
C LYS A 20 -5.42 -7.56 2.72
N VAL A 21 -5.40 -6.60 3.63
CA VAL A 21 -4.27 -6.44 4.55
C VAL A 21 -4.62 -6.75 5.99
N LYS A 22 -5.88 -6.93 6.32
CA LYS A 22 -6.31 -7.08 7.70
C LYS A 22 -5.69 -8.29 8.41
N ASP A 23 -5.33 -9.32 7.67
CA ASP A 23 -4.72 -10.50 8.26
C ASP A 23 -3.20 -10.39 8.36
N ARG A 24 -2.62 -9.39 7.72
CA ARG A 24 -1.19 -9.23 7.65
C ARG A 24 -0.68 -8.14 8.60
N LEU A 25 -1.47 -7.12 8.82
CA LEU A 25 -1.05 -5.96 9.60
C LEU A 25 -1.59 -6.01 11.02
N PRO A 26 -0.90 -5.36 11.98
CA PRO A 26 -1.42 -5.26 13.35
C PRO A 26 -2.74 -4.50 13.38
N ALA A 27 -3.57 -4.82 14.36
CA ALA A 27 -4.88 -4.18 14.50
C ALA A 27 -4.77 -2.66 14.61
N LYS A 28 -3.74 -2.20 15.30
CA LYS A 28 -3.53 -0.75 15.47
C LYS A 28 -3.34 -0.06 14.13
N LEU A 29 -2.55 -0.67 13.26
CA LEU A 29 -2.29 -0.12 11.93
C LEU A 29 -3.54 -0.21 11.07
N ILE A 30 -4.29 -1.29 11.19
CA ILE A 30 -5.54 -1.44 10.46
C ILE A 30 -6.51 -0.34 10.85
N ASP A 31 -6.63 -0.04 12.15
CA ASP A 31 -7.51 1.03 12.60
C ASP A 31 -7.09 2.37 12.02
N GLN A 32 -5.80 2.63 12.02
CA GLN A 32 -5.28 3.89 11.49
C GLN A 32 -5.60 4.04 10.01
N ILE A 33 -5.37 2.98 9.25
CA ILE A 33 -5.61 3.01 7.81
C ILE A 33 -7.10 3.07 7.52
N SER A 34 -7.92 2.38 8.32
CA SER A 34 -9.37 2.38 8.13
C SER A 34 -9.96 3.78 8.29
N SER A 35 -9.39 4.56 9.20
CA SER A 35 -9.85 5.94 9.40
C SER A 35 -9.57 6.79 8.18
N ASN A 36 -8.46 6.52 7.49
CA ASN A 36 -8.11 7.26 6.28
C ASN A 36 -7.29 6.37 5.37
N PRO A 37 -7.94 5.61 4.50
CA PRO A 37 -7.24 4.65 3.65
C PRO A 37 -6.48 5.28 2.49
N ARG A 38 -6.62 6.57 2.27
CA ARG A 38 -5.93 7.24 1.17
C ARG A 38 -4.55 7.65 1.61
N VAL A 39 -3.56 7.26 0.83
CA VAL A 39 -2.16 7.53 1.13
C VAL A 39 -1.46 7.97 -0.14
N VAL A 40 -0.23 8.47 0.02
CA VAL A 40 0.56 8.96 -1.11
C VAL A 40 1.69 7.98 -1.35
N THR A 41 1.87 7.60 -2.62
CA THR A 41 2.97 6.74 -3.01
C THR A 41 4.29 7.51 -2.93
N THR A 42 5.26 6.94 -2.21
CA THR A 42 6.56 7.60 -2.07
C THR A 42 7.67 6.87 -2.83
N GLY A 43 7.43 5.63 -3.25
CA GLY A 43 8.45 4.92 -3.99
C GLY A 43 8.12 3.45 -4.11
N TYR A 44 9.15 2.67 -4.38
CA TYR A 44 9.01 1.23 -4.53
C TYR A 44 10.08 0.54 -3.73
N LYS A 45 9.82 -0.71 -3.37
CA LYS A 45 10.73 -1.49 -2.56
C LYS A 45 10.78 -2.91 -3.10
N MET A 46 11.98 -3.46 -3.22
CA MET A 46 12.12 -4.87 -3.55
C MET A 46 11.85 -5.70 -2.32
N THR A 47 10.96 -6.67 -2.47
CA THR A 47 10.66 -7.58 -1.38
C THR A 47 11.26 -8.95 -1.70
N ASP A 48 11.19 -9.86 -0.73
CA ASP A 48 11.67 -11.21 -0.96
C ASP A 48 10.96 -11.84 -2.13
N GLY A 49 11.66 -12.69 -2.88
CA GLY A 49 11.03 -13.41 -3.96
C GLY A 49 10.79 -12.57 -5.20
N SER A 50 11.49 -11.49 -5.35
CA SER A 50 11.47 -10.63 -6.54
C SER A 50 10.14 -9.90 -6.76
N LYS A 51 9.32 -9.80 -5.74
CA LYS A 51 8.12 -8.99 -5.85
C LYS A 51 8.46 -7.54 -5.52
N ILE A 52 7.73 -6.62 -6.13
CA ILE A 52 7.94 -5.21 -5.89
C ILE A 52 6.84 -4.72 -4.95
N GLY A 53 7.26 -4.11 -3.84
CA GLY A 53 6.32 -3.46 -2.94
C GLY A 53 6.22 -1.97 -3.25
N VAL A 54 5.12 -1.38 -2.87
CA VAL A 54 4.88 0.06 -3.06
C VAL A 54 4.99 0.73 -1.71
N THR A 55 5.88 1.71 -1.58
CA THR A 55 5.99 2.45 -0.32
C THR A 55 5.05 3.63 -0.36
N VAL A 56 4.39 3.86 0.77
CA VAL A 56 3.41 4.93 0.89
C VAL A 56 3.64 5.67 2.19
N LYS A 57 3.18 6.89 2.25
CA LYS A 57 3.24 7.70 3.46
C LYS A 57 1.85 7.78 4.07
N LEU A 58 1.75 7.36 5.32
CA LEU A 58 0.50 7.36 6.04
C LEU A 58 0.19 8.74 6.59
N GLN A 59 -1.01 8.89 7.13
CA GLN A 59 -1.47 10.18 7.65
C GLN A 59 -0.59 10.71 8.78
N ASP A 60 0.00 9.83 9.57
CA ASP A 60 0.85 10.24 10.67
C ASP A 60 2.28 10.55 10.25
N GLY A 61 2.56 10.49 8.96
CA GLY A 61 3.89 10.78 8.44
C GLY A 61 4.81 9.59 8.35
N ASN A 62 4.40 8.45 8.87
CA ASN A 62 5.20 7.24 8.78
C ASN A 62 5.06 6.59 7.42
N GLU A 63 6.14 5.97 6.94
CA GLU A 63 6.10 5.23 5.69
C GLU A 63 5.85 3.76 5.97
N ASN A 64 5.15 3.13 5.04
CA ASN A 64 4.91 1.70 5.08
C ASN A 64 4.91 1.19 3.66
N TRP A 65 4.90 -0.14 3.47
CA TRP A 65 4.87 -0.66 2.12
C TRP A 65 3.77 -1.71 2.01
N PHE A 66 3.25 -1.85 0.79
CA PHE A 66 2.18 -2.79 0.50
C PHE A 66 2.45 -3.43 -0.84
N PHE A 67 1.91 -4.63 -1.05
CA PHE A 67 1.95 -5.23 -2.37
C PHE A 67 0.97 -4.50 -3.29
N PRO A 68 1.25 -4.47 -4.59
CA PRO A 68 0.36 -3.77 -5.52
C PRO A 68 -1.09 -4.24 -5.46
N GLU A 69 -1.31 -5.54 -5.20
CA GLU A 69 -2.67 -6.06 -5.12
C GLU A 69 -3.42 -5.58 -3.90
N GLU A 70 -2.74 -4.99 -2.94
CA GLU A 70 -3.38 -4.45 -1.74
C GLU A 70 -3.75 -2.98 -1.88
N ILE A 71 -3.47 -2.40 -3.04
CA ILE A 71 -3.65 -0.97 -3.28
C ILE A 71 -4.60 -0.78 -4.44
N GLU A 72 -5.43 0.25 -4.36
CA GLU A 72 -6.37 0.63 -5.43
C GLU A 72 -6.14 2.08 -5.79
N LYS A 73 -6.67 2.47 -6.93
CA LYS A 73 -6.62 3.88 -7.31
C LYS A 73 -7.40 4.70 -6.31
N GLY A 74 -6.80 5.79 -5.90
CA GLY A 74 -7.39 6.68 -4.89
C GLY A 74 -8.50 7.56 -5.34
#